data_55116b65c033a7a1cc230cb254a229f0
#
_entry.id   55116b65c033a7a1cc230cb254a229f0
#
_cell.length_a   1.000
_cell.length_b   1.000
_cell.length_c   1.000
_cell.angle_alpha   90.00
_cell.angle_beta   90.00
_cell.angle_gamma   90.00
#
_symmetry.space_group_name_H-M   'P 1'
#
loop_
_entity.id
_entity.type
_entity.pdbx_description
1 polymer ?
#
loop_
_entity_poly.entity_id
_entity_poly.type
_entity_poly.pdbx_seq_one_letter_code
_entity_poly.pdbx_strand_id
1 'polypeptide(L)'
;MKKKDKVWKLLLKDPLMPNRIVADKVGCSINYVSKLRESVGTPKEVFEKEEADKQFNRSEILKTADKYVSDKRAEEHGDILQNSMKISALWNAHLGLNGYISPQDVPLMLGLIKLARISENPKNLDNYVDWCGYGALAGEVSLYVDGKAR
;
A
#
# COMPACT_ATOMS: atom_id res chain seq x y z
N MET A 1 -20.64 13.13 -7.92
CA MET A 1 -19.86 12.59 -9.04
C MET A 1 -19.64 13.69 -10.04
N LYS A 2 -18.37 14.00 -10.39
CA LYS A 2 -17.99 15.07 -11.34
C LYS A 2 -18.51 14.75 -12.75
N LYS A 3 -18.76 15.78 -13.59
CA LYS A 3 -19.23 15.57 -14.99
C LYS A 3 -18.27 14.67 -15.80
N LYS A 4 -16.96 14.83 -15.59
CA LYS A 4 -15.93 13.98 -16.19
C LYS A 4 -16.15 12.50 -15.90
N ASP A 5 -16.40 12.13 -14.65
CA ASP A 5 -16.61 10.74 -14.22
C ASP A 5 -17.86 10.12 -14.87
N LYS A 6 -18.93 10.93 -15.05
CA LYS A 6 -20.15 10.48 -15.72
C LYS A 6 -19.92 10.19 -17.20
N VAL A 7 -19.13 11.04 -17.88
CA VAL A 7 -18.75 10.82 -19.29
C VAL A 7 -17.97 9.51 -19.42
N TRP A 8 -16.93 9.32 -18.59
CA TRP A 8 -16.11 8.12 -18.66
C TRP A 8 -16.90 6.84 -18.34
N LYS A 9 -17.79 6.88 -17.36
CA LYS A 9 -18.64 5.73 -17.01
C LYS A 9 -19.53 5.28 -18.16
N LEU A 10 -20.00 6.20 -19.01
CA LEU A 10 -20.75 5.88 -20.22
C LEU A 10 -19.85 5.32 -21.31
N LEU A 11 -18.67 5.91 -21.51
CA LEU A 11 -17.72 5.48 -22.55
C LEU A 11 -17.07 4.12 -22.24
N LEU A 12 -16.94 3.75 -20.97
CA LEU A 12 -16.52 2.41 -20.57
C LEU A 12 -17.54 1.33 -20.93
N LYS A 13 -18.85 1.67 -20.84
CA LYS A 13 -19.92 0.73 -21.21
C LYS A 13 -20.05 0.58 -22.72
N ASP A 14 -19.88 1.66 -23.44
CA ASP A 14 -19.96 1.71 -24.90
C ASP A 14 -18.93 2.73 -25.44
N PRO A 15 -17.70 2.29 -25.79
CA PRO A 15 -16.64 3.16 -26.31
C PRO A 15 -17.00 3.85 -27.62
N LEU A 16 -17.91 3.28 -28.41
CA LEU A 16 -18.35 3.82 -29.70
C LEU A 16 -19.56 4.75 -29.58
N MET A 17 -20.10 4.98 -28.37
CA MET A 17 -21.25 5.86 -28.16
C MET A 17 -20.96 7.27 -28.72
N PRO A 18 -21.82 7.80 -29.61
CA PRO A 18 -21.64 9.12 -30.19
C PRO A 18 -21.53 10.22 -29.13
N ASN A 19 -20.60 11.19 -29.34
CA ASN A 19 -20.37 12.30 -28.40
C ASN A 19 -21.63 13.07 -28.05
N ARG A 20 -22.57 13.20 -29.00
CA ARG A 20 -23.87 13.85 -28.78
C ARG A 20 -24.70 13.14 -27.73
N ILE A 21 -24.79 11.81 -27.82
CA ILE A 21 -25.55 11.00 -26.86
C ILE A 21 -24.93 11.04 -25.48
N VAL A 22 -23.59 11.02 -25.40
CA VAL A 22 -22.88 11.16 -24.12
C VAL A 22 -23.11 12.55 -23.52
N ALA A 23 -23.02 13.59 -24.33
CA ALA A 23 -23.25 14.97 -23.90
C ALA A 23 -24.66 15.19 -23.36
N ASP A 24 -25.67 14.67 -24.04
CA ASP A 24 -27.09 14.74 -23.62
C ASP A 24 -27.33 14.01 -22.29
N LYS A 25 -26.80 12.79 -22.15
CA LYS A 25 -26.95 11.99 -20.92
C LYS A 25 -26.25 12.59 -19.70
N VAL A 26 -25.16 13.33 -19.91
CA VAL A 26 -24.35 13.92 -18.81
C VAL A 26 -24.73 15.37 -18.53
N GLY A 27 -25.43 16.03 -19.46
CA GLY A 27 -25.74 17.46 -19.38
C GLY A 27 -24.49 18.33 -19.57
N CYS A 28 -23.71 18.07 -20.63
CA CYS A 28 -22.51 18.81 -21.00
C CYS A 28 -22.48 19.10 -22.51
N SER A 29 -21.50 19.90 -22.97
CA SER A 29 -21.35 20.18 -24.39
C SER A 29 -20.68 19.03 -25.15
N ILE A 30 -21.00 18.87 -26.43
CA ILE A 30 -20.35 17.89 -27.32
C ILE A 30 -18.85 18.13 -27.38
N ASN A 31 -18.42 19.39 -27.47
CA ASN A 31 -17.00 19.76 -27.46
C ASN A 31 -16.27 19.35 -26.18
N TYR A 32 -16.96 19.36 -25.04
CA TYR A 32 -16.38 18.85 -23.81
C TYR A 32 -16.08 17.35 -23.86
N VAL A 33 -17.01 16.57 -24.43
CA VAL A 33 -16.82 15.13 -24.64
C VAL A 33 -15.72 14.85 -25.65
N SER A 34 -15.66 15.61 -26.77
CA SER A 34 -14.61 15.49 -27.77
C SER A 34 -13.20 15.74 -27.18
N LYS A 35 -13.04 16.88 -26.50
CA LYS A 35 -11.78 17.21 -25.82
C LYS A 35 -11.35 16.18 -24.79
N LEU A 36 -12.30 15.59 -24.07
CA LEU A 36 -12.00 14.50 -23.13
C LEU A 36 -11.48 13.26 -23.87
N ARG A 37 -12.04 12.89 -25.00
CA ARG A 37 -11.55 11.76 -25.80
C ARG A 37 -10.16 12.02 -26.40
N GLU A 38 -9.89 13.26 -26.81
CA GLU A 38 -8.60 13.66 -27.41
C GLU A 38 -7.48 13.81 -26.37
N SER A 39 -7.82 14.28 -25.17
CA SER A 39 -6.82 14.65 -24.14
C SER A 39 -6.29 13.48 -23.32
N VAL A 40 -6.90 12.31 -23.41
CA VAL A 40 -6.59 11.22 -22.47
C VAL A 40 -6.81 9.91 -23.21
N GLY A 41 -5.82 9.05 -23.26
CA GLY A 41 -5.88 7.71 -23.88
C GLY A 41 -7.21 6.96 -23.72
N THR A 42 -7.28 5.70 -23.98
CA THR A 42 -8.54 4.96 -23.94
C THR A 42 -9.27 5.14 -22.58
N PRO A 43 -10.61 5.17 -22.55
CA PRO A 43 -11.38 5.26 -21.29
C PRO A 43 -10.89 4.32 -20.20
N LYS A 44 -10.41 3.15 -20.58
CA LYS A 44 -9.86 2.13 -19.69
C LYS A 44 -8.57 2.58 -19.00
N GLU A 45 -7.63 3.14 -19.76
CA GLU A 45 -6.35 3.63 -19.22
C GLU A 45 -6.53 4.79 -18.21
N VAL A 46 -7.52 5.66 -18.47
CA VAL A 46 -7.83 6.78 -17.56
C VAL A 46 -8.41 6.31 -16.25
N PHE A 47 -9.33 5.35 -16.30
CA PHE A 47 -9.94 4.79 -15.09
C PHE A 47 -8.94 3.97 -14.29
N GLU A 48 -8.15 3.13 -14.96
CA GLU A 48 -7.08 2.36 -14.32
C GLU A 48 -6.06 3.29 -13.64
N LYS A 49 -5.72 4.41 -14.29
CA LYS A 49 -4.81 5.40 -13.71
C LYS A 49 -5.44 6.22 -12.58
N GLU A 50 -6.71 6.66 -12.72
CA GLU A 50 -7.41 7.39 -11.65
C GLU A 50 -7.77 6.48 -10.46
N GLU A 51 -8.04 5.18 -10.66
CA GLU A 51 -8.20 4.21 -9.59
C GLU A 51 -6.87 3.87 -8.93
N ALA A 52 -5.80 3.70 -9.70
CA ALA A 52 -4.45 3.52 -9.18
C ALA A 52 -4.01 4.75 -8.36
N ASP A 53 -4.23 5.97 -8.87
CA ASP A 53 -3.90 7.22 -8.16
C ASP A 53 -4.78 7.44 -6.91
N LYS A 54 -6.01 6.90 -6.86
CA LYS A 54 -6.87 6.93 -5.67
C LYS A 54 -6.48 5.89 -4.64
N GLN A 55 -5.96 4.76 -5.07
CA GLN A 55 -5.72 3.60 -4.21
C GLN A 55 -4.46 3.76 -3.38
N PHE A 56 -3.55 4.69 -3.72
CA PHE A 56 -2.22 4.75 -3.12
C PHE A 56 -1.79 6.18 -2.76
N ASN A 57 -2.56 6.85 -1.91
CA ASN A 57 -2.04 8.00 -1.18
C ASN A 57 -1.47 7.54 0.18
N ARG A 58 -0.70 8.44 0.83
CA ARG A 58 -0.10 8.18 2.15
C ARG A 58 -1.10 7.65 3.19
N SER A 59 -2.36 8.15 3.16
CA SER A 59 -3.40 7.71 4.10
C SER A 59 -3.81 6.26 3.85
N GLU A 60 -3.92 5.84 2.60
CA GLU A 60 -4.25 4.45 2.25
C GLU A 60 -3.11 3.49 2.57
N ILE A 61 -1.85 3.91 2.40
CA ILE A 61 -0.68 3.13 2.83
C ILE A 61 -0.77 2.87 4.34
N LEU A 62 -0.99 3.92 5.14
CA LEU A 62 -1.07 3.80 6.59
C LEU A 62 -2.28 2.96 7.05
N LYS A 63 -3.46 3.15 6.45
CA LYS A 63 -4.65 2.32 6.75
C LYS A 63 -4.44 0.85 6.40
N THR A 64 -3.78 0.59 5.27
CA THR A 64 -3.49 -0.79 4.86
C THR A 64 -2.47 -1.43 5.78
N ALA A 65 -1.44 -0.70 6.19
CA ALA A 65 -0.47 -1.16 7.19
C ALA A 65 -1.15 -1.44 8.53
N ASP A 66 -1.99 -0.52 9.02
CA ASP A 66 -2.78 -0.70 10.25
C ASP A 66 -3.63 -1.97 10.18
N LYS A 67 -4.36 -2.16 9.08
CA LYS A 67 -5.14 -3.38 8.86
C LYS A 67 -4.27 -4.64 8.92
N TYR A 68 -3.09 -4.63 8.33
CA TYR A 68 -2.20 -5.79 8.31
C TYR A 68 -1.56 -6.11 9.69
N VAL A 69 -1.36 -5.10 10.55
CA VAL A 69 -0.81 -5.34 11.88
C VAL A 69 -1.89 -5.57 12.95
N SER A 70 -3.09 -5.01 12.77
CA SER A 70 -4.19 -5.04 13.75
C SER A 70 -5.15 -6.22 13.56
N ASP A 71 -5.40 -6.65 12.30
CA ASP A 71 -6.35 -7.72 11.99
C ASP A 71 -5.68 -9.09 12.10
N LYS A 72 -6.44 -10.09 12.58
CA LYS A 72 -6.26 -11.57 12.48
C LYS A 72 -4.83 -12.16 12.37
N ARG A 73 -3.80 -11.36 12.11
CA ARG A 73 -2.41 -11.83 12.03
C ARG A 73 -1.88 -12.35 13.36
N ALA A 74 -2.36 -11.80 14.48
CA ALA A 74 -2.07 -12.34 15.79
C ALA A 74 -2.64 -13.76 15.97
N GLU A 75 -3.79 -14.05 15.34
CA GLU A 75 -4.38 -15.38 15.32
C GLU A 75 -3.60 -16.36 14.43
N GLU A 76 -3.08 -15.88 13.30
CA GLU A 76 -2.35 -16.71 12.33
C GLU A 76 -0.85 -16.86 12.65
N HIS A 77 -0.22 -15.80 13.15
CA HIS A 77 1.24 -15.73 13.36
C HIS A 77 1.66 -15.68 14.83
N GLY A 78 0.71 -15.62 15.77
CA GLY A 78 0.95 -15.55 17.19
C GLY A 78 1.38 -14.16 17.66
N ASP A 79 1.68 -14.05 18.94
CA ASP A 79 2.13 -12.84 19.61
C ASP A 79 3.44 -12.32 19.02
N ILE A 80 3.48 -11.03 18.68
CA ILE A 80 4.64 -10.40 18.00
C ILE A 80 5.90 -10.44 18.86
N LEU A 81 5.78 -10.25 20.18
CA LEU A 81 6.92 -10.28 21.09
C LEU A 81 7.51 -11.69 21.16
N GLN A 82 6.66 -12.70 21.37
CA GLN A 82 7.09 -14.10 21.41
C GLN A 82 7.74 -14.55 20.10
N ASN A 83 7.17 -14.11 18.98
CA ASN A 83 7.71 -14.43 17.66
C ASN A 83 9.06 -13.74 17.43
N SER A 84 9.17 -12.45 17.78
CA SER A 84 10.43 -11.71 17.70
C SER A 84 11.51 -12.31 18.61
N MET A 85 11.18 -12.77 19.81
CA MET A 85 12.10 -13.47 20.71
C MET A 85 12.64 -14.76 20.07
N LYS A 86 11.76 -15.59 19.46
CA LYS A 86 12.16 -16.83 18.79
C LYS A 86 13.07 -16.53 17.58
N ILE A 87 12.71 -15.56 16.74
CA ILE A 87 13.49 -15.19 15.55
C ILE A 87 14.86 -14.63 15.99
N SER A 88 14.89 -13.75 16.96
CA SER A 88 16.13 -13.21 17.54
C SER A 88 17.05 -14.33 18.01
N ALA A 89 16.53 -15.29 18.76
CA ALA A 89 17.31 -16.44 19.23
C ALA A 89 17.88 -17.29 18.06
N LEU A 90 17.06 -17.57 17.04
CA LEU A 90 17.46 -18.31 15.86
C LEU A 90 18.56 -17.57 15.07
N TRP A 91 18.42 -16.26 14.86
CA TRP A 91 19.43 -15.47 14.14
C TRP A 91 20.73 -15.37 14.91
N ASN A 92 20.68 -15.14 16.23
CA ASN A 92 21.88 -15.15 17.09
C ASN A 92 22.59 -16.49 17.02
N ALA A 93 21.87 -17.62 17.10
CA ALA A 93 22.44 -18.94 17.00
C ALA A 93 23.05 -19.21 15.61
N HIS A 94 22.34 -18.84 14.53
CA HIS A 94 22.83 -19.04 13.15
C HIS A 94 24.09 -18.24 12.86
N LEU A 95 24.17 -17.02 13.37
CA LEU A 95 25.31 -16.11 13.15
C LEU A 95 26.43 -16.31 14.19
N GLY A 96 26.26 -17.18 15.18
CA GLY A 96 27.20 -17.37 16.27
C GLY A 96 27.31 -16.16 17.19
N LEU A 97 26.26 -15.35 17.30
CA LEU A 97 26.22 -14.15 18.13
C LEU A 97 25.67 -14.47 19.51
N ASN A 98 26.33 -13.93 20.55
CA ASN A 98 25.93 -14.10 21.93
C ASN A 98 24.86 -13.04 22.34
N GLY A 99 23.66 -13.12 21.76
CA GLY A 99 22.56 -12.23 22.12
C GLY A 99 22.70 -10.80 21.57
N TYR A 100 23.33 -10.63 20.43
CA TYR A 100 23.58 -9.31 19.83
C TYR A 100 22.35 -8.72 19.12
N ILE A 101 21.50 -9.58 18.54
CA ILE A 101 20.23 -9.17 17.91
C ILE A 101 19.15 -9.28 18.99
N SER A 102 18.54 -8.16 19.34
CA SER A 102 17.41 -8.13 20.30
C SER A 102 16.07 -8.46 19.61
N PRO A 103 15.03 -8.83 20.37
CA PRO A 103 13.69 -9.00 19.80
C PRO A 103 13.17 -7.76 19.05
N GLN A 104 13.52 -6.55 19.50
CA GLN A 104 13.16 -5.29 18.84
C GLN A 104 13.86 -5.13 17.48
N ASP A 105 15.07 -5.64 17.32
CA ASP A 105 15.80 -5.55 16.08
C ASP A 105 15.16 -6.38 14.96
N VAL A 106 14.43 -7.43 15.30
CA VAL A 106 13.79 -8.32 14.32
C VAL A 106 12.85 -7.58 13.37
N PRO A 107 11.80 -6.89 13.82
CA PRO A 107 10.94 -6.15 12.90
C PRO A 107 11.68 -4.98 12.22
N LEU A 108 12.65 -4.33 12.86
CA LEU A 108 13.49 -3.31 12.21
C LEU A 108 14.28 -3.89 11.04
N MET A 109 14.93 -5.05 11.22
CA MET A 109 15.69 -5.71 10.15
C MET A 109 14.79 -6.18 9.02
N LEU A 110 13.57 -6.66 9.30
CA LEU A 110 12.58 -6.99 8.28
C LEU A 110 12.13 -5.73 7.50
N GLY A 111 12.00 -4.60 8.18
CA GLY A 111 11.75 -3.29 7.56
C GLY A 111 12.88 -2.85 6.63
N LEU A 112 14.16 -3.09 6.99
CA LEU A 112 15.31 -2.80 6.12
C LEU A 112 15.28 -3.60 4.81
N ILE A 113 14.78 -4.84 4.84
CA ILE A 113 14.58 -5.64 3.61
C ILE A 113 13.58 -4.94 2.68
N LYS A 114 12.51 -4.34 3.23
CA LYS A 114 11.54 -3.60 2.42
C LYS A 114 12.13 -2.31 1.84
N LEU A 115 12.96 -1.61 2.59
CA LEU A 115 13.71 -0.44 2.09
C LEU A 115 14.64 -0.81 0.93
N ALA A 116 15.37 -1.92 1.03
CA ALA A 116 16.19 -2.40 -0.08
C ALA A 116 15.35 -2.71 -1.33
N ARG A 117 14.17 -3.32 -1.16
CA ARG A 117 13.24 -3.58 -2.28
C ARG A 117 12.64 -2.30 -2.87
N ILE A 118 12.38 -1.28 -2.06
CA ILE A 118 11.93 0.04 -2.52
C ILE A 118 13.00 0.69 -3.40
N SER A 119 14.28 0.56 -3.08
CA SER A 119 15.36 1.13 -3.90
C SER A 119 15.42 0.51 -5.30
N GLU A 120 15.08 -0.78 -5.43
CA GLU A 120 15.04 -1.48 -6.72
C GLU A 120 13.74 -1.22 -7.49
N ASN A 121 12.61 -1.19 -6.79
CA ASN A 121 11.29 -0.94 -7.39
C ASN A 121 10.47 0.05 -6.57
N PRO A 122 10.70 1.37 -6.74
CA PRO A 122 10.02 2.41 -5.97
C PRO A 122 8.51 2.54 -6.26
N LYS A 123 8.00 1.87 -7.30
CA LYS A 123 6.57 1.85 -7.62
C LYS A 123 5.81 0.70 -6.94
N ASN A 124 6.49 -0.24 -6.33
CA ASN A 124 5.84 -1.31 -5.60
C ASN A 124 5.42 -0.82 -4.21
N LEU A 125 4.16 -0.45 -4.10
CA LEU A 125 3.57 0.19 -2.93
C LEU A 125 3.40 -0.76 -1.75
N ASP A 126 3.32 -2.05 -1.99
CA ASP A 126 3.28 -3.08 -0.96
C ASP A 126 4.53 -3.00 -0.03
N ASN A 127 5.70 -2.70 -0.60
CA ASN A 127 6.90 -2.53 0.20
C ASN A 127 6.81 -1.33 1.17
N TYR A 128 6.09 -0.26 0.81
CA TYR A 128 5.86 0.88 1.73
C TYR A 128 4.87 0.53 2.82
N VAL A 129 3.82 -0.21 2.49
CA VAL A 129 2.83 -0.74 3.45
C VAL A 129 3.53 -1.62 4.47
N ASP A 130 4.31 -2.59 4.01
CA ASP A 130 5.06 -3.50 4.85
C ASP A 130 6.08 -2.77 5.73
N TRP A 131 6.80 -1.78 5.18
CA TRP A 131 7.75 -0.97 5.95
C TRP A 131 7.08 -0.20 7.08
N CYS A 132 5.92 0.42 6.83
CA CYS A 132 5.13 1.08 7.86
C CYS A 132 4.67 0.07 8.94
N GLY A 133 4.21 -1.11 8.53
CA GLY A 133 3.79 -2.17 9.42
C GLY A 133 4.94 -2.65 10.34
N TYR A 134 6.11 -2.92 9.77
CA TYR A 134 7.28 -3.32 10.55
C TYR A 134 7.75 -2.21 11.51
N GLY A 135 7.64 -0.94 11.12
CA GLY A 135 7.91 0.19 12.01
C GLY A 135 6.98 0.21 13.22
N ALA A 136 5.69 -0.01 13.00
CA ALA A 136 4.69 -0.09 14.08
C ALA A 136 4.96 -1.27 15.03
N LEU A 137 5.23 -2.47 14.47
CA LEU A 137 5.57 -3.67 15.24
C LEU A 137 6.86 -3.50 16.07
N ALA A 138 7.87 -2.84 15.51
CA ALA A 138 9.10 -2.54 16.25
C ALA A 138 8.84 -1.60 17.43
N GLY A 139 7.99 -0.58 17.22
CA GLY A 139 7.54 0.31 18.29
C GLY A 139 6.80 -0.45 19.39
N GLU A 140 5.90 -1.35 19.05
CA GLU A 140 5.17 -2.18 20.01
C GLU A 140 6.11 -3.08 20.80
N VAL A 141 7.00 -3.84 20.14
CA VAL A 141 7.97 -4.71 20.80
C VAL A 141 8.87 -3.92 21.75
N SER A 142 9.24 -2.67 21.40
CA SER A 142 10.08 -1.83 22.25
C SER A 142 9.48 -1.51 23.62
N LEU A 143 8.14 -1.52 23.72
CA LEU A 143 7.45 -1.28 25.00
C LEU A 143 7.59 -2.45 25.98
N TYR A 144 7.87 -3.65 25.49
CA TYR A 144 7.99 -4.88 26.28
C TYR A 144 9.46 -5.27 26.56
N VAL A 145 10.40 -4.70 25.81
CA VAL A 145 11.82 -4.95 26.03
C VAL A 145 12.33 -3.91 27.03
N ASP A 146 12.45 -4.30 28.30
CA ASP A 146 13.08 -3.46 29.30
C ASP A 146 14.43 -2.97 28.79
N GLY A 147 14.66 -1.65 28.81
CA GLY A 147 15.82 -0.97 28.20
C GLY A 147 17.21 -1.32 28.75
N LYS A 148 17.39 -2.53 29.25
CA LYS A 148 18.66 -3.08 29.78
C LYS A 148 19.46 -3.90 28.76
N ALA A 149 18.96 -4.03 27.52
CA ALA A 149 19.62 -4.80 26.45
C ALA A 149 20.19 -3.91 25.35
N ARG A 150 20.84 -2.81 25.72
CA ARG A 150 21.76 -2.10 24.83
C ARG A 150 23.11 -1.94 25.49
#